data_92a8dc5b839b93633ac71b02c4751451
#
_entry.id   92a8dc5b839b93633ac71b02c4751451
#
_cell.length_a   1.000
_cell.length_b   1.000
_cell.length_c   1.000
_cell.angle_alpha   90.00
_cell.angle_beta   90.00
_cell.angle_gamma   90.00
#
_symmetry.space_group_name_H-M   'P 1'
#
loop_
_entity.id
_entity.type
_entity.pdbx_description
1 polymer ?
#
loop_
_entity_poly.entity_id
_entity_poly.type
_entity_poly.pdbx_seq_one_letter_code
_entity_poly.pdbx_strand_id
1 'polypeptide(L)'
;MKRLIFVLAAMWTVAAFAQVPGRQWQAPSDPSYEMREISCVSDGNRLYGEAFIPRTPGKHPAVILSHGYGATHAGFYPMIDTLAKSGYVCYCYDFAGGSRFSRSEGRTEEMSIFTERQNLLDVIDMVRGWDSVDAESIFLLGESQGGCVSAITAPYVSDKIKSILLVYPALCIPDDGFSLYPKRENVPDTVTFMGMRIGRPYYERFYDGYDIYKEIAGYQGDVLIIHGTEDGLVKPEYSAKASNVYDHCEFHLIFGAGHGFRTPEHQAQYHTYVLDFLRKQMRPKQMQAYLASRRSDPSAHTLKPDAGKAKRSPYAGSKNYGKRIAVFGGSLSVNPESDVAKQLWADQLGAEVVTYGVGGAGFSIDQGYSLQKQVDTAGIYDVYVLWASTNDFTNNRPCGEWTDYTVLDGYDESKRNTQCGGINYCIRRLLEKNPEAEIYFFTSLRFFGSDSGHNPFSTEANRAGKTFADYVEAQKACCAYYGIPVLDQFNLQGINAFNVTNYYKDDLLHMTEEGYRRIGPVQAAFLSNGR
;
A
#
# COMPACT_ATOMS: atom_id res chain seq x y z
N MET A 1 5.72 38.06 -19.98
CA MET A 1 6.04 37.31 -21.20
C MET A 1 6.78 35.98 -20.92
N LYS A 2 7.80 35.87 -20.05
CA LYS A 2 8.50 34.58 -19.82
C LYS A 2 7.68 33.50 -19.07
N ARG A 3 6.66 33.86 -18.26
CA ARG A 3 5.78 32.88 -17.58
C ARG A 3 4.67 32.30 -18.48
N LEU A 4 4.29 33.05 -19.54
CA LEU A 4 3.29 32.57 -20.51
C LEU A 4 3.85 31.45 -21.42
N ILE A 5 5.17 31.46 -21.66
CA ILE A 5 5.85 30.47 -22.53
C ILE A 5 5.97 29.11 -21.81
N PHE A 6 6.08 29.06 -20.46
CA PHE A 6 6.12 27.80 -19.72
C PHE A 6 4.75 27.09 -19.67
N VAL A 7 3.65 27.84 -19.59
CA VAL A 7 2.29 27.30 -19.67
C VAL A 7 2.01 26.73 -21.06
N LEU A 8 2.50 27.37 -22.12
CA LEU A 8 2.35 26.90 -23.50
C LEU A 8 3.21 25.65 -23.80
N ALA A 9 4.39 25.48 -23.21
CA ALA A 9 5.22 24.27 -23.37
C ALA A 9 4.64 23.06 -22.65
N ALA A 10 4.01 23.25 -21.48
CA ALA A 10 3.25 22.20 -20.79
C ALA A 10 1.99 21.79 -21.58
N MET A 11 1.37 22.70 -22.31
CA MET A 11 0.19 22.44 -23.15
C MET A 11 0.43 21.42 -24.27
N TRP A 12 1.64 21.31 -24.81
CA TRP A 12 1.95 20.32 -25.86
C TRP A 12 2.15 18.90 -25.35
N THR A 13 2.49 18.72 -24.08
CA THR A 13 2.66 17.39 -23.48
C THR A 13 1.36 16.82 -22.93
N VAL A 14 0.39 17.65 -22.59
CA VAL A 14 -0.91 17.24 -22.01
C VAL A 14 -1.94 16.86 -23.09
N ALA A 15 -1.85 17.45 -24.29
CA ALA A 15 -2.70 17.03 -25.44
C ALA A 15 -2.50 15.56 -25.87
N ALA A 16 -1.48 14.88 -25.36
CA ALA A 16 -1.23 13.46 -25.61
C ALA A 16 -2.03 12.50 -24.71
N PHE A 17 -2.80 13.00 -23.72
CA PHE A 17 -3.62 12.17 -22.81
C PHE A 17 -5.10 12.11 -23.12
N ALA A 18 -5.63 13.05 -23.88
CA ALA A 18 -6.90 12.85 -24.53
C ALA A 18 -6.67 11.82 -25.64
N GLN A 19 -6.92 10.55 -25.36
CA GLN A 19 -6.92 9.41 -26.30
C GLN A 19 -5.94 9.60 -27.48
N VAL A 20 -4.84 8.86 -27.48
CA VAL A 20 -4.05 8.67 -28.71
C VAL A 20 -5.04 8.27 -29.80
N PRO A 21 -5.18 9.05 -30.90
CA PRO A 21 -6.10 8.67 -31.97
C PRO A 21 -5.74 7.26 -32.46
N GLY A 22 -6.65 6.30 -32.31
CA GLY A 22 -6.46 4.90 -32.72
C GLY A 22 -6.35 3.87 -31.60
N ARG A 23 -6.22 4.24 -30.33
CA ARG A 23 -6.31 3.27 -29.22
C ARG A 23 -7.77 3.19 -28.75
N GLN A 24 -8.52 2.24 -29.27
CA GLN A 24 -9.79 1.85 -28.67
C GLN A 24 -9.46 1.07 -27.39
N TRP A 25 -9.75 1.65 -26.23
CA TRP A 25 -9.73 0.93 -24.96
C TRP A 25 -10.87 -0.08 -25.01
N GLN A 26 -10.53 -1.37 -24.98
CA GLN A 26 -11.54 -2.41 -24.78
C GLN A 26 -11.77 -2.57 -23.29
N ALA A 27 -13.04 -2.64 -22.89
CA ALA A 27 -13.40 -2.97 -21.53
C ALA A 27 -12.75 -4.31 -21.13
N PRO A 28 -12.17 -4.42 -19.94
CA PRO A 28 -11.58 -5.67 -19.49
C PRO A 28 -12.65 -6.75 -19.37
N SER A 29 -12.27 -7.99 -19.66
CA SER A 29 -13.15 -9.16 -19.60
C SER A 29 -12.43 -10.29 -18.89
N ASP A 30 -13.06 -10.82 -17.85
CA ASP A 30 -12.54 -11.94 -17.06
C ASP A 30 -13.72 -12.81 -16.59
N PRO A 31 -13.58 -14.16 -16.51
CA PRO A 31 -14.65 -15.02 -16.04
C PRO A 31 -15.10 -14.79 -14.59
N SER A 32 -14.31 -14.10 -13.77
CA SER A 32 -14.63 -13.82 -12.37
C SER A 32 -15.64 -12.70 -12.16
N TYR A 33 -15.88 -11.83 -13.16
CA TYR A 33 -16.85 -10.74 -13.09
C TYR A 33 -17.66 -10.60 -14.40
N GLU A 34 -18.71 -9.81 -14.36
CA GLU A 34 -19.46 -9.40 -15.55
C GLU A 34 -19.46 -7.88 -15.69
N MET A 35 -19.48 -7.38 -16.91
CA MET A 35 -19.64 -5.97 -17.23
C MET A 35 -21.08 -5.69 -17.67
N ARG A 36 -21.66 -4.60 -17.16
CA ARG A 36 -22.97 -4.08 -17.55
C ARG A 36 -22.90 -2.58 -17.79
N GLU A 37 -23.49 -2.10 -18.88
CA GLU A 37 -23.73 -0.66 -19.06
C GLU A 37 -24.91 -0.24 -18.17
N ILE A 38 -24.69 0.71 -17.28
CA ILE A 38 -25.72 1.25 -16.38
C ILE A 38 -25.62 2.78 -16.39
N SER A 39 -26.71 3.46 -16.76
CA SER A 39 -26.80 4.91 -16.78
C SER A 39 -27.42 5.44 -15.49
N CYS A 40 -26.93 6.60 -15.04
CA CYS A 40 -27.51 7.42 -13.97
C CYS A 40 -28.14 8.67 -14.58
N VAL A 41 -29.14 9.26 -13.94
CA VAL A 41 -29.67 10.58 -14.30
C VAL A 41 -29.28 11.58 -13.22
N SER A 42 -28.67 12.69 -13.62
CA SER A 42 -28.23 13.75 -12.74
C SER A 42 -28.50 15.11 -13.38
N ASP A 43 -29.18 16.01 -12.68
CA ASP A 43 -29.58 17.34 -13.18
C ASP A 43 -30.20 17.32 -14.59
N GLY A 44 -31.00 16.28 -14.88
CA GLY A 44 -31.66 16.09 -16.17
C GLY A 44 -30.77 15.51 -17.27
N ASN A 45 -29.48 15.29 -17.05
CA ASN A 45 -28.56 14.65 -17.98
C ASN A 45 -28.44 13.16 -17.70
N ARG A 46 -28.41 12.33 -18.76
CA ARG A 46 -28.08 10.93 -18.66
C ARG A 46 -26.56 10.75 -18.60
N LEU A 47 -26.08 10.23 -17.49
CA LEU A 47 -24.69 9.85 -17.32
C LEU A 47 -24.49 8.41 -17.82
N TYR A 48 -23.56 8.22 -18.74
CA TYR A 48 -23.12 6.90 -19.17
C TYR A 48 -22.15 6.31 -18.16
N GLY A 49 -22.32 5.01 -17.85
CA GLY A 49 -21.38 4.32 -16.99
C GLY A 49 -21.37 2.81 -17.22
N GLU A 50 -20.35 2.18 -16.71
CA GLU A 50 -20.11 0.74 -16.77
C GLU A 50 -19.88 0.18 -15.37
N ALA A 51 -20.62 -0.88 -15.04
CA ALA A 51 -20.49 -1.64 -13.80
C ALA A 51 -19.77 -2.95 -14.06
N PHE A 52 -18.75 -3.26 -13.27
CA PHE A 52 -18.04 -4.53 -13.27
C PHE A 52 -18.36 -5.24 -11.96
N ILE A 53 -19.13 -6.33 -12.04
CA ILE A 53 -19.77 -6.99 -10.90
C ILE A 53 -19.17 -8.38 -10.72
N PRO A 54 -18.54 -8.71 -9.57
CA PRO A 54 -18.05 -10.06 -9.29
C PRO A 54 -19.14 -11.11 -9.41
N ARG A 55 -18.82 -12.28 -9.97
CA ARG A 55 -19.78 -13.39 -10.13
C ARG A 55 -19.95 -14.23 -8.87
N THR A 56 -19.15 -13.99 -7.84
CA THR A 56 -19.31 -14.64 -6.55
C THR A 56 -20.64 -14.22 -5.91
N PRO A 57 -21.40 -15.17 -5.30
CA PRO A 57 -22.68 -14.83 -4.67
C PRO A 57 -22.54 -13.87 -3.49
N GLY A 58 -23.52 -13.00 -3.32
CA GLY A 58 -23.61 -12.10 -2.17
C GLY A 58 -23.42 -10.63 -2.51
N LYS A 59 -23.34 -9.81 -1.48
CA LYS A 59 -23.06 -8.38 -1.59
C LYS A 59 -21.56 -8.13 -1.53
N HIS A 60 -21.09 -7.21 -2.34
CA HIS A 60 -19.68 -6.86 -2.48
C HIS A 60 -19.42 -5.42 -2.10
N PRO A 61 -18.24 -5.07 -1.59
CA PRO A 61 -17.82 -3.69 -1.48
C PRO A 61 -17.78 -3.04 -2.87
N ALA A 62 -18.05 -1.75 -2.96
CA ALA A 62 -18.08 -1.04 -4.22
C ALA A 62 -17.06 0.11 -4.28
N VAL A 63 -16.42 0.28 -5.44
CA VAL A 63 -15.56 1.42 -5.75
C VAL A 63 -16.20 2.20 -6.90
N ILE A 64 -16.49 3.48 -6.67
CA ILE A 64 -16.96 4.44 -7.67
C ILE A 64 -15.75 5.23 -8.17
N LEU A 65 -15.51 5.21 -9.49
CA LEU A 65 -14.32 5.77 -10.11
C LEU A 65 -14.66 7.03 -10.92
N SER A 66 -14.06 8.16 -10.55
CA SER A 66 -14.29 9.49 -11.09
C SER A 66 -13.09 9.99 -11.88
N HIS A 67 -13.25 10.19 -13.20
CA HIS A 67 -12.17 10.55 -14.12
C HIS A 67 -11.71 12.00 -14.01
N GLY A 68 -10.48 12.29 -14.50
CA GLY A 68 -9.93 13.64 -14.58
C GLY A 68 -10.50 14.49 -15.72
N TYR A 69 -10.10 15.76 -15.77
CA TYR A 69 -10.48 16.74 -16.79
C TYR A 69 -10.28 16.23 -18.21
N GLY A 70 -11.32 16.22 -19.02
CA GLY A 70 -11.28 15.81 -20.43
C GLY A 70 -11.05 14.32 -20.68
N ALA A 71 -10.94 13.50 -19.62
CA ALA A 71 -10.85 12.04 -19.68
C ALA A 71 -12.23 11.39 -19.77
N THR A 72 -12.29 10.06 -19.71
CA THR A 72 -13.52 9.27 -19.72
C THR A 72 -13.37 8.06 -18.79
N HIS A 73 -14.48 7.38 -18.50
CA HIS A 73 -14.54 6.13 -17.74
C HIS A 73 -13.48 5.09 -18.15
N ALA A 74 -13.17 5.01 -19.45
CA ALA A 74 -12.25 4.00 -20.00
C ALA A 74 -10.80 4.12 -19.50
N GLY A 75 -10.39 5.28 -18.95
CA GLY A 75 -9.09 5.47 -18.32
C GLY A 75 -8.85 4.54 -17.14
N PHE A 76 -9.89 4.08 -16.50
CA PHE A 76 -9.82 3.22 -15.32
C PHE A 76 -9.75 1.71 -15.61
N TYR A 77 -9.83 1.26 -16.83
CA TYR A 77 -9.90 -0.17 -17.13
C TYR A 77 -8.78 -1.03 -16.50
N PRO A 78 -7.50 -0.59 -16.45
CA PRO A 78 -6.46 -1.36 -15.76
C PRO A 78 -6.71 -1.51 -14.25
N MET A 79 -7.17 -0.44 -13.59
CA MET A 79 -7.51 -0.45 -12.17
C MET A 79 -8.77 -1.28 -11.92
N ILE A 80 -9.78 -1.16 -12.77
CA ILE A 80 -11.03 -1.91 -12.68
C ILE A 80 -10.79 -3.41 -12.75
N ASP A 81 -9.96 -3.88 -13.70
CA ASP A 81 -9.62 -5.29 -13.82
C ASP A 81 -9.02 -5.84 -12.51
N THR A 82 -8.10 -5.05 -11.93
CA THR A 82 -7.46 -5.37 -10.65
C THR A 82 -8.47 -5.44 -9.49
N LEU A 83 -9.37 -4.46 -9.40
CA LEU A 83 -10.34 -4.38 -8.31
C LEU A 83 -11.46 -5.42 -8.45
N ALA A 84 -12.01 -5.62 -9.66
CA ALA A 84 -13.08 -6.57 -9.89
C ALA A 84 -12.63 -8.01 -9.64
N LYS A 85 -11.41 -8.39 -10.06
CA LYS A 85 -10.76 -9.67 -9.69
C LYS A 85 -10.55 -9.82 -8.20
N SER A 86 -10.38 -8.71 -7.48
CA SER A 86 -10.24 -8.69 -6.02
C SER A 86 -11.58 -8.70 -5.27
N GLY A 87 -12.70 -8.84 -5.98
CA GLY A 87 -14.03 -8.99 -5.39
C GLY A 87 -14.79 -7.69 -5.13
N TYR A 88 -14.36 -6.56 -5.72
CA TYR A 88 -15.07 -5.28 -5.64
C TYR A 88 -16.04 -5.12 -6.81
N VAL A 89 -17.23 -4.60 -6.56
CA VAL A 89 -18.04 -3.97 -7.61
C VAL A 89 -17.36 -2.66 -7.99
N CYS A 90 -17.08 -2.46 -9.28
CA CYS A 90 -16.51 -1.23 -9.79
C CYS A 90 -17.52 -0.51 -10.65
N TYR A 91 -17.73 0.78 -10.44
CA TYR A 91 -18.55 1.60 -11.32
C TYR A 91 -17.73 2.80 -11.79
N CYS A 92 -17.52 2.88 -13.09
CA CYS A 92 -16.90 4.03 -13.74
C CYS A 92 -17.92 4.69 -14.68
N TYR A 93 -17.88 6.02 -14.78
CA TYR A 93 -18.85 6.79 -15.55
C TYR A 93 -18.22 8.03 -16.16
N ASP A 94 -18.87 8.61 -17.14
CA ASP A 94 -18.49 9.88 -17.68
C ASP A 94 -19.27 11.01 -16.99
N PHE A 95 -18.59 12.04 -16.52
CA PHE A 95 -19.23 13.26 -16.02
C PHE A 95 -20.00 13.99 -17.13
N ALA A 96 -21.13 14.60 -16.79
CA ALA A 96 -21.89 15.46 -17.72
C ALA A 96 -21.02 16.63 -18.20
N GLY A 97 -20.76 16.67 -19.51
CA GLY A 97 -19.88 17.69 -20.09
C GLY A 97 -18.40 17.59 -19.66
N GLY A 98 -17.98 16.56 -18.91
CA GLY A 98 -16.63 16.42 -18.39
C GLY A 98 -15.56 16.11 -19.45
N SER A 99 -15.96 15.71 -20.66
CA SER A 99 -15.08 15.42 -21.79
C SER A 99 -15.76 15.64 -23.12
N ARG A 100 -14.98 16.05 -24.14
CA ARG A 100 -15.46 16.05 -25.53
C ARG A 100 -15.66 14.65 -26.12
N PHE A 101 -15.20 13.63 -25.42
CA PHE A 101 -15.35 12.21 -25.80
C PHE A 101 -16.33 11.49 -24.88
N SER A 102 -17.01 12.23 -24.00
CA SER A 102 -17.99 11.68 -23.07
C SER A 102 -19.15 11.02 -23.83
N ARG A 103 -19.60 9.89 -23.32
CA ARG A 103 -20.85 9.22 -23.73
C ARG A 103 -22.06 9.71 -22.91
N SER A 104 -21.81 10.52 -21.88
CA SER A 104 -22.84 11.23 -21.11
C SER A 104 -23.36 12.45 -21.85
N GLU A 105 -24.57 12.84 -21.52
CA GLU A 105 -25.15 14.12 -21.94
C GLU A 105 -24.51 15.29 -21.19
N GLY A 106 -24.87 16.52 -21.54
CA GLY A 106 -24.34 17.73 -20.97
C GLY A 106 -23.30 18.40 -21.86
N ARG A 107 -23.12 19.69 -21.64
CA ARG A 107 -22.21 20.54 -22.45
C ARG A 107 -20.97 20.87 -21.64
N THR A 108 -19.81 20.87 -22.31
CA THR A 108 -18.54 21.20 -21.67
C THR A 108 -18.49 22.65 -21.13
N GLU A 109 -19.27 23.54 -21.72
CA GLU A 109 -19.40 24.92 -21.26
C GLU A 109 -20.22 25.10 -19.97
N GLU A 110 -20.97 24.08 -19.56
CA GLU A 110 -21.78 24.05 -18.34
C GLU A 110 -21.10 23.31 -17.19
N MET A 111 -20.02 22.57 -17.49
CA MET A 111 -19.27 21.77 -16.54
C MET A 111 -18.47 22.62 -15.56
N SER A 112 -18.42 22.17 -14.31
CA SER A 112 -17.55 22.65 -13.23
C SER A 112 -17.35 21.55 -12.20
N ILE A 113 -16.38 21.68 -11.29
CA ILE A 113 -16.22 20.72 -10.18
C ILE A 113 -17.47 20.62 -9.29
N PHE A 114 -18.35 21.62 -9.32
CA PHE A 114 -19.59 21.63 -8.56
C PHE A 114 -20.72 20.86 -9.27
N THR A 115 -20.80 20.94 -10.60
CA THR A 115 -21.75 20.12 -11.37
C THR A 115 -21.32 18.65 -11.37
N GLU A 116 -20.02 18.39 -11.47
CA GLU A 116 -19.46 17.05 -11.35
C GLU A 116 -19.65 16.46 -9.94
N ARG A 117 -19.60 17.31 -8.87
CA ARG A 117 -19.99 16.89 -7.53
C ARG A 117 -21.44 16.42 -7.48
N GLN A 118 -22.38 17.14 -8.11
CA GLN A 118 -23.77 16.70 -8.14
C GLN A 118 -23.91 15.36 -8.89
N ASN A 119 -23.20 15.20 -10.01
CA ASN A 119 -23.18 13.91 -10.71
C ASN A 119 -22.69 12.76 -9.80
N LEU A 120 -21.62 12.98 -9.03
CA LEU A 120 -21.10 11.97 -8.12
C LEU A 120 -22.07 11.67 -6.96
N LEU A 121 -22.78 12.67 -6.43
CA LEU A 121 -23.81 12.46 -5.40
C LEU A 121 -24.92 11.51 -5.91
N ASP A 122 -25.44 11.75 -7.10
CA ASP A 122 -26.50 10.95 -7.69
C ASP A 122 -26.01 9.52 -8.05
N VAL A 123 -24.76 9.40 -8.51
CA VAL A 123 -24.09 8.10 -8.76
C VAL A 123 -23.93 7.31 -7.47
N ILE A 124 -23.54 7.95 -6.37
CA ILE A 124 -23.41 7.28 -5.06
C ILE A 124 -24.75 6.70 -4.63
N ASP A 125 -25.83 7.48 -4.73
CA ASP A 125 -27.17 7.03 -4.33
C ASP A 125 -27.66 5.88 -5.23
N MET A 126 -27.39 5.93 -6.52
CA MET A 126 -27.71 4.84 -7.44
C MET A 126 -26.95 3.54 -7.11
N VAL A 127 -25.62 3.60 -7.00
CA VAL A 127 -24.77 2.42 -6.75
C VAL A 127 -25.09 1.79 -5.40
N ARG A 128 -25.37 2.62 -4.40
CA ARG A 128 -25.76 2.19 -3.06
C ARG A 128 -27.05 1.36 -3.03
N GLY A 129 -27.93 1.56 -3.99
CA GLY A 129 -29.19 0.84 -4.15
C GLY A 129 -29.08 -0.52 -4.86
N TRP A 130 -27.92 -0.94 -5.33
CA TRP A 130 -27.79 -2.20 -6.07
C TRP A 130 -27.80 -3.43 -5.15
N ASP A 131 -28.49 -4.50 -5.57
CA ASP A 131 -28.56 -5.75 -4.81
C ASP A 131 -27.19 -6.41 -4.59
N SER A 132 -26.24 -6.21 -5.53
CA SER A 132 -24.90 -6.75 -5.49
C SER A 132 -23.94 -5.95 -4.60
N VAL A 133 -24.36 -4.78 -4.09
CA VAL A 133 -23.51 -3.85 -3.34
C VAL A 133 -23.76 -3.93 -1.84
N ASP A 134 -22.68 -4.01 -1.06
CA ASP A 134 -22.70 -3.74 0.38
C ASP A 134 -22.72 -2.22 0.60
N ALA A 135 -23.89 -1.69 0.96
CA ALA A 135 -24.12 -0.26 1.14
C ALA A 135 -23.28 0.39 2.26
N GLU A 136 -22.69 -0.42 3.17
CA GLU A 136 -21.78 0.05 4.23
C GLU A 136 -20.30 0.06 3.79
N SER A 137 -20.02 -0.38 2.57
CA SER A 137 -18.64 -0.55 2.05
C SER A 137 -18.49 0.07 0.67
N ILE A 138 -18.79 1.37 0.56
CA ILE A 138 -18.66 2.16 -0.67
C ILE A 138 -17.44 3.07 -0.56
N PHE A 139 -16.62 3.06 -1.60
CA PHE A 139 -15.38 3.81 -1.72
C PHE A 139 -15.44 4.74 -2.93
N LEU A 140 -14.90 5.95 -2.80
CA LEU A 140 -14.72 6.85 -3.93
C LEU A 140 -13.24 6.86 -4.33
N LEU A 141 -12.95 6.58 -5.60
CA LEU A 141 -11.63 6.73 -6.17
C LEU A 141 -11.69 7.78 -7.27
N GLY A 142 -10.92 8.86 -7.10
CA GLY A 142 -10.88 9.93 -8.10
C GLY A 142 -9.47 10.27 -8.54
N GLU A 143 -9.27 10.44 -9.84
CA GLU A 143 -8.02 10.88 -10.44
C GLU A 143 -8.09 12.34 -10.87
N SER A 144 -7.03 13.14 -10.58
CA SER A 144 -6.90 14.51 -11.01
C SER A 144 -8.12 15.38 -10.65
N GLN A 145 -8.88 15.94 -11.60
CA GLN A 145 -10.14 16.66 -11.34
C GLN A 145 -11.16 15.75 -10.64
N GLY A 146 -11.29 14.48 -11.03
CA GLY A 146 -12.15 13.51 -10.34
C GLY A 146 -11.72 13.28 -8.89
N GLY A 147 -10.42 13.36 -8.58
CA GLY A 147 -9.89 13.37 -7.22
C GLY A 147 -10.32 14.62 -6.43
N CYS A 148 -10.25 15.80 -7.06
CA CYS A 148 -10.78 17.04 -6.48
C CYS A 148 -12.30 16.92 -6.21
N VAL A 149 -13.07 16.42 -7.19
CA VAL A 149 -14.52 16.22 -7.05
C VAL A 149 -14.84 15.22 -5.95
N SER A 150 -14.12 14.10 -5.86
CA SER A 150 -14.29 13.14 -4.77
C SER A 150 -14.02 13.75 -3.40
N ALA A 151 -12.95 14.57 -3.29
CA ALA A 151 -12.59 15.26 -2.05
C ALA A 151 -13.68 16.24 -1.58
N ILE A 152 -14.22 17.08 -2.49
CA ILE A 152 -15.26 18.06 -2.14
C ILE A 152 -16.67 17.45 -2.01
N THR A 153 -16.87 16.22 -2.47
CA THR A 153 -18.13 15.49 -2.30
C THR A 153 -18.21 14.79 -0.95
N ALA A 154 -17.10 14.25 -0.48
CA ALA A 154 -17.04 13.39 0.71
C ALA A 154 -17.68 13.99 1.96
N PRO A 155 -17.54 15.29 2.30
CA PRO A 155 -18.20 15.88 3.46
C PRO A 155 -19.74 15.77 3.45
N TYR A 156 -20.35 15.72 2.26
CA TYR A 156 -21.82 15.67 2.10
C TYR A 156 -22.39 14.25 2.15
N VAL A 157 -21.53 13.24 2.11
CA VAL A 157 -21.90 11.81 2.05
C VAL A 157 -21.13 10.95 3.04
N SER A 158 -20.63 11.56 4.12
CA SER A 158 -19.81 10.88 5.14
C SER A 158 -20.51 9.66 5.76
N ASP A 159 -21.83 9.66 5.80
CA ASP A 159 -22.67 8.57 6.30
C ASP A 159 -22.97 7.51 5.21
N LYS A 160 -22.66 7.78 3.95
CA LYS A 160 -22.95 6.91 2.79
C LYS A 160 -21.73 6.21 2.23
N ILE A 161 -20.54 6.70 2.55
CA ILE A 161 -19.26 6.17 2.05
C ILE A 161 -18.34 5.76 3.18
N LYS A 162 -17.48 4.80 2.92
CA LYS A 162 -16.55 4.27 3.92
C LYS A 162 -15.24 5.05 3.94
N SER A 163 -14.67 5.34 2.77
CA SER A 163 -13.44 6.15 2.64
C SER A 163 -13.26 6.65 1.21
N ILE A 164 -12.28 7.55 1.03
CA ILE A 164 -11.93 8.15 -0.26
C ILE A 164 -10.48 7.90 -0.63
N LEU A 165 -10.24 7.73 -1.94
CA LEU A 165 -8.93 7.51 -2.53
C LEU A 165 -8.69 8.59 -3.59
N LEU A 166 -7.74 9.47 -3.32
CA LEU A 166 -7.44 10.66 -4.10
C LEU A 166 -6.11 10.49 -4.83
N VAL A 167 -6.15 10.38 -6.13
CA VAL A 167 -4.98 10.12 -6.95
C VAL A 167 -4.60 11.40 -7.69
N TYR A 168 -3.43 11.95 -7.35
CA TYR A 168 -2.97 13.29 -7.80
C TYR A 168 -4.12 14.33 -7.89
N PRO A 169 -4.91 14.53 -6.80
CA PRO A 169 -6.13 15.33 -6.85
C PRO A 169 -5.83 16.79 -7.24
N ALA A 170 -6.57 17.31 -8.24
CA ALA A 170 -6.36 18.65 -8.75
C ALA A 170 -6.95 19.74 -7.84
N LEU A 171 -6.47 19.80 -6.59
CA LEU A 171 -6.87 20.80 -5.60
C LEU A 171 -6.32 22.20 -5.92
N CYS A 172 -5.50 22.33 -6.98
CA CYS A 172 -5.00 23.58 -7.53
C CYS A 172 -6.04 24.36 -8.33
N ILE A 173 -7.17 23.75 -8.74
CA ILE A 173 -8.13 24.35 -9.68
C ILE A 173 -8.59 25.76 -9.27
N PRO A 174 -8.93 26.08 -8.01
CA PRO A 174 -9.24 27.45 -7.62
C PRO A 174 -8.05 28.41 -7.77
N ASP A 175 -6.85 28.02 -7.36
CA ASP A 175 -5.64 28.85 -7.45
C ASP A 175 -5.24 29.11 -8.89
N ASP A 176 -5.39 28.12 -9.78
CA ASP A 176 -5.19 28.26 -11.21
C ASP A 176 -6.20 29.24 -11.81
N GLY A 177 -7.47 29.16 -11.38
CA GLY A 177 -8.52 30.09 -11.76
C GLY A 177 -8.19 31.52 -11.38
N PHE A 178 -7.78 31.77 -10.13
CA PHE A 178 -7.37 33.11 -9.68
C PHE A 178 -6.09 33.60 -10.37
N SER A 179 -5.18 32.70 -10.72
CA SER A 179 -3.96 33.06 -11.45
C SER A 179 -4.25 33.49 -12.88
N LEU A 180 -5.20 32.81 -13.54
CA LEU A 180 -5.63 33.14 -14.92
C LEU A 180 -6.52 34.39 -14.97
N TYR A 181 -7.43 34.49 -14.02
CA TYR A 181 -8.45 35.55 -13.95
C TYR A 181 -8.45 36.15 -12.54
N PRO A 182 -7.61 37.17 -12.26
CA PRO A 182 -7.48 37.74 -10.90
C PRO A 182 -8.76 38.36 -10.33
N LYS A 183 -9.75 38.63 -11.14
CA LYS A 183 -11.05 39.15 -10.74
C LYS A 183 -12.19 38.45 -11.47
N ARG A 184 -13.37 38.33 -10.84
CA ARG A 184 -14.56 37.70 -11.41
C ARG A 184 -14.96 38.25 -12.78
N GLU A 185 -14.88 39.55 -12.96
CA GLU A 185 -15.21 40.24 -14.23
C GLU A 185 -14.25 39.87 -15.38
N ASN A 186 -13.07 39.34 -15.08
CA ASN A 186 -12.10 38.90 -16.10
C ASN A 186 -12.40 37.48 -16.62
N VAL A 187 -13.27 36.70 -15.94
CA VAL A 187 -13.65 35.37 -16.39
C VAL A 187 -14.47 35.48 -17.67
N PRO A 188 -13.99 34.92 -18.80
CA PRO A 188 -14.73 34.99 -20.07
C PRO A 188 -15.96 34.06 -20.03
N ASP A 189 -16.94 34.35 -20.91
CA ASP A 189 -18.11 33.47 -21.04
C ASP A 189 -17.73 32.07 -21.50
N THR A 190 -16.72 31.97 -22.36
CA THR A 190 -16.13 30.68 -22.75
C THR A 190 -14.64 30.82 -23.04
N VAL A 191 -13.88 29.75 -22.80
CA VAL A 191 -12.45 29.68 -23.13
C VAL A 191 -12.09 28.26 -23.55
N THR A 192 -11.07 28.10 -24.39
CA THR A 192 -10.48 26.80 -24.68
C THR A 192 -9.35 26.54 -23.68
N PHE A 193 -9.55 25.55 -22.80
CA PHE A 193 -8.57 25.14 -21.81
C PHE A 193 -8.20 23.69 -22.06
N MET A 194 -6.91 23.37 -22.17
CA MET A 194 -6.38 22.01 -22.44
C MET A 194 -7.13 21.27 -23.58
N GLY A 195 -7.46 22.00 -24.65
CA GLY A 195 -8.12 21.43 -25.83
C GLY A 195 -9.63 21.21 -25.71
N MET A 196 -10.25 21.59 -24.61
CA MET A 196 -11.70 21.54 -24.39
C MET A 196 -12.25 22.94 -24.20
N ARG A 197 -13.40 23.24 -24.82
CA ARG A 197 -14.10 24.50 -24.62
C ARG A 197 -14.92 24.42 -23.35
N ILE A 198 -14.65 25.32 -22.41
CA ILE A 198 -15.35 25.41 -21.12
C ILE A 198 -15.96 26.78 -20.96
N GLY A 199 -16.94 26.91 -20.08
CA GLY A 199 -17.66 28.13 -19.82
C GLY A 199 -17.28 28.79 -18.50
N ARG A 200 -17.85 29.98 -18.30
CA ARG A 200 -17.77 30.79 -17.08
C ARG A 200 -18.06 29.97 -15.80
N PRO A 201 -19.04 29.01 -15.75
CA PRO A 201 -19.34 28.22 -14.58
C PRO A 201 -18.16 27.44 -13.99
N TYR A 202 -17.13 27.15 -14.81
CA TYR A 202 -15.93 26.42 -14.34
C TYR A 202 -15.15 27.22 -13.29
N TYR A 203 -15.17 28.57 -13.36
CA TYR A 203 -14.34 29.42 -12.50
C TYR A 203 -15.13 30.33 -11.56
N GLU A 204 -16.34 30.76 -11.95
CA GLU A 204 -16.98 31.93 -11.33
C GLU A 204 -17.34 31.74 -9.85
N ARG A 205 -17.64 30.50 -9.41
CA ARG A 205 -18.00 30.21 -8.00
C ARG A 205 -16.84 30.33 -7.03
N PHE A 206 -15.59 30.32 -7.51
CA PHE A 206 -14.43 30.50 -6.64
C PHE A 206 -14.38 31.91 -6.04
N TYR A 207 -14.93 32.91 -6.73
CA TYR A 207 -14.97 34.30 -6.27
C TYR A 207 -16.02 34.58 -5.19
N ASP A 208 -16.82 33.61 -4.81
CA ASP A 208 -17.78 33.71 -3.72
C ASP A 208 -17.15 33.39 -2.34
N GLY A 209 -15.83 33.48 -2.22
CA GLY A 209 -15.08 33.17 -1.00
C GLY A 209 -14.86 31.67 -0.80
N TYR A 210 -14.83 30.90 -1.89
CA TYR A 210 -14.63 29.46 -1.84
C TYR A 210 -13.22 29.11 -1.37
N ASP A 211 -13.14 28.24 -0.35
CA ASP A 211 -11.89 27.67 0.15
C ASP A 211 -11.99 26.14 0.13
N ILE A 212 -11.29 25.52 -0.82
CA ILE A 212 -11.34 24.09 -1.03
C ILE A 212 -10.81 23.29 0.17
N TYR A 213 -9.80 23.81 0.89
CA TYR A 213 -9.23 23.14 2.05
C TYR A 213 -10.16 23.20 3.26
N LYS A 214 -10.91 24.29 3.39
CA LYS A 214 -11.96 24.39 4.40
C LYS A 214 -13.12 23.44 4.11
N GLU A 215 -13.47 23.26 2.83
CA GLU A 215 -14.54 22.31 2.44
C GLU A 215 -14.14 20.88 2.72
N ILE A 216 -12.96 20.43 2.26
CA ILE A 216 -12.51 19.04 2.46
C ILE A 216 -12.25 18.69 3.93
N ALA A 217 -11.92 19.66 4.79
CA ALA A 217 -11.78 19.47 6.24
C ALA A 217 -13.07 18.97 6.92
N GLY A 218 -14.22 19.12 6.26
CA GLY A 218 -15.50 18.59 6.73
C GLY A 218 -15.62 17.06 6.70
N TYR A 219 -14.72 16.37 5.99
CA TYR A 219 -14.71 14.91 5.93
C TYR A 219 -13.84 14.31 7.03
N GLN A 220 -14.43 13.42 7.84
CA GLN A 220 -13.81 12.80 9.03
C GLN A 220 -13.45 11.32 8.83
N GLY A 221 -13.73 10.75 7.65
CA GLY A 221 -13.38 9.36 7.32
C GLY A 221 -11.93 9.21 6.88
N ASP A 222 -11.52 7.96 6.65
CA ASP A 222 -10.18 7.64 6.21
C ASP A 222 -9.93 8.07 4.77
N VAL A 223 -8.75 8.61 4.50
CA VAL A 223 -8.34 9.14 3.21
C VAL A 223 -7.03 8.50 2.76
N LEU A 224 -6.97 8.04 1.52
CA LEU A 224 -5.72 7.73 0.83
C LEU A 224 -5.42 8.85 -0.17
N ILE A 225 -4.21 9.40 -0.13
CA ILE A 225 -3.70 10.29 -1.19
C ILE A 225 -2.47 9.65 -1.82
N ILE A 226 -2.44 9.60 -3.16
CA ILE A 226 -1.28 9.11 -3.94
C ILE A 226 -0.88 10.20 -4.94
N HIS A 227 0.41 10.55 -4.98
CA HIS A 227 0.90 11.61 -5.88
C HIS A 227 2.30 11.27 -6.43
N GLY A 228 2.59 11.69 -7.66
CA GLY A 228 3.92 11.56 -8.25
C GLY A 228 4.83 12.74 -7.88
N THR A 229 6.10 12.47 -7.56
CA THR A 229 7.05 13.54 -7.15
C THR A 229 7.43 14.49 -8.28
N GLU A 230 7.27 14.07 -9.54
CA GLU A 230 7.58 14.86 -10.74
C GLU A 230 6.32 15.31 -11.50
N ASP A 231 5.20 15.43 -10.78
CA ASP A 231 3.97 15.91 -11.39
C ASP A 231 4.06 17.41 -11.71
N GLY A 232 4.26 17.70 -12.99
CA GLY A 232 4.36 19.06 -13.50
C GLY A 232 3.02 19.73 -13.81
N LEU A 233 1.91 18.97 -13.77
CA LEU A 233 0.56 19.50 -14.02
C LEU A 233 -0.13 19.91 -12.73
N VAL A 234 -0.20 18.98 -11.77
CA VAL A 234 -0.67 19.24 -10.41
C VAL A 234 0.50 19.04 -9.46
N LYS A 235 0.91 20.10 -8.79
CA LYS A 235 2.08 20.02 -7.90
C LYS A 235 1.77 19.17 -6.66
N PRO A 236 2.67 18.27 -6.23
CA PRO A 236 2.46 17.39 -5.07
C PRO A 236 2.24 18.16 -3.75
N GLU A 237 2.66 19.44 -3.67
CA GLU A 237 2.43 20.29 -2.51
C GLU A 237 0.94 20.51 -2.20
N TYR A 238 0.05 20.45 -3.21
CA TYR A 238 -1.39 20.51 -2.99
C TYR A 238 -1.90 19.27 -2.23
N SER A 239 -1.40 18.09 -2.58
CA SER A 239 -1.69 16.84 -1.87
C SER A 239 -1.08 16.82 -0.48
N ALA A 240 0.16 17.30 -0.32
CA ALA A 240 0.80 17.41 0.98
C ALA A 240 0.04 18.39 1.91
N LYS A 241 -0.49 19.49 1.37
CA LYS A 241 -1.36 20.38 2.13
C LYS A 241 -2.67 19.68 2.54
N ALA A 242 -3.30 18.95 1.61
CA ALA A 242 -4.54 18.21 1.91
C ALA A 242 -4.33 17.13 2.95
N SER A 243 -3.20 16.41 2.91
CA SER A 243 -2.89 15.36 3.91
C SER A 243 -2.77 15.91 5.34
N ASN A 244 -2.44 17.19 5.50
CA ASN A 244 -2.42 17.86 6.79
C ASN A 244 -3.79 18.42 7.23
N VAL A 245 -4.77 18.43 6.31
CA VAL A 245 -6.15 18.89 6.59
C VAL A 245 -7.02 17.76 7.11
N TYR A 246 -6.80 16.53 6.60
CA TYR A 246 -7.55 15.35 7.03
C TYR A 246 -6.99 14.77 8.33
N ASP A 247 -7.85 14.43 9.28
CA ASP A 247 -7.44 13.81 10.56
C ASP A 247 -6.89 12.39 10.37
N HIS A 248 -7.40 11.67 9.36
CA HIS A 248 -7.03 10.28 9.04
C HIS A 248 -6.61 10.16 7.58
N CYS A 249 -5.33 10.43 7.28
CA CYS A 249 -4.80 10.39 5.92
C CYS A 249 -3.55 9.54 5.78
N GLU A 250 -3.59 8.57 4.86
CA GLU A 250 -2.39 7.93 4.33
C GLU A 250 -1.95 8.70 3.08
N PHE A 251 -0.71 9.22 3.07
CA PHE A 251 -0.17 9.95 1.93
C PHE A 251 1.07 9.23 1.38
N HIS A 252 0.99 8.81 0.11
CA HIS A 252 2.06 8.12 -0.59
C HIS A 252 2.57 8.92 -1.79
N LEU A 253 3.90 9.00 -1.89
CA LEU A 253 4.58 9.58 -3.04
C LEU A 253 5.15 8.46 -3.91
N ILE A 254 4.89 8.52 -5.22
CA ILE A 254 5.54 7.67 -6.21
C ILE A 254 6.71 8.45 -6.81
N PHE A 255 7.93 8.04 -6.48
CA PHE A 255 9.14 8.76 -6.88
C PHE A 255 9.38 8.66 -8.39
N GLY A 256 9.76 9.80 -9.01
CA GLY A 256 9.98 9.91 -10.45
C GLY A 256 8.70 9.88 -11.29
N ALA A 257 7.53 9.71 -10.67
CA ALA A 257 6.27 9.69 -11.39
C ALA A 257 5.76 11.10 -11.68
N GLY A 258 5.35 11.32 -12.93
CA GLY A 258 4.58 12.49 -13.34
C GLY A 258 3.07 12.24 -13.25
N HIS A 259 2.27 13.20 -13.77
CA HIS A 259 0.82 13.09 -13.83
C HIS A 259 0.37 11.86 -14.64
N GLY A 260 -0.48 11.01 -14.08
CA GLY A 260 -1.04 9.83 -14.75
C GLY A 260 -0.21 8.55 -14.65
N PHE A 261 0.90 8.51 -13.86
CA PHE A 261 1.72 7.31 -13.57
C PHE A 261 2.03 6.44 -14.80
N ARG A 262 2.80 6.99 -15.74
CA ARG A 262 2.92 6.48 -17.12
C ARG A 262 3.70 5.18 -17.29
N THR A 263 4.57 4.82 -16.35
CA THR A 263 5.36 3.59 -16.46
C THR A 263 4.65 2.40 -15.82
N PRO A 264 4.90 1.17 -16.28
CA PRO A 264 4.36 -0.02 -15.64
C PRO A 264 4.67 -0.11 -14.14
N GLU A 265 5.86 0.32 -13.73
CA GLU A 265 6.32 0.31 -12.34
C GLU A 265 5.51 1.30 -11.49
N HIS A 266 5.25 2.51 -12.00
CA HIS A 266 4.43 3.51 -11.30
C HIS A 266 2.97 3.07 -11.21
N GLN A 267 2.42 2.46 -12.27
CA GLN A 267 1.08 1.88 -12.26
C GLN A 267 0.97 0.74 -11.24
N ALA A 268 1.96 -0.13 -11.16
CA ALA A 268 1.99 -1.22 -10.20
C ALA A 268 2.01 -0.71 -8.74
N GLN A 269 2.82 0.33 -8.44
CA GLN A 269 2.83 0.96 -7.12
C GLN A 269 1.48 1.60 -6.79
N TYR A 270 0.88 2.31 -7.76
CA TYR A 270 -0.46 2.90 -7.61
C TYR A 270 -1.50 1.82 -7.28
N HIS A 271 -1.56 0.73 -8.04
CA HIS A 271 -2.48 -0.39 -7.79
C HIS A 271 -2.26 -1.02 -6.41
N THR A 272 -1.01 -1.16 -6.00
CA THR A 272 -0.65 -1.70 -4.67
C THR A 272 -1.20 -0.84 -3.55
N TYR A 273 -0.94 0.48 -3.57
CA TYR A 273 -1.43 1.38 -2.53
C TYR A 273 -2.96 1.40 -2.44
N VAL A 274 -3.64 1.40 -3.60
CA VAL A 274 -5.12 1.31 -3.64
C VAL A 274 -5.63 0.02 -3.01
N LEU A 275 -5.10 -1.14 -3.42
CA LEU A 275 -5.54 -2.43 -2.90
C LEU A 275 -5.26 -2.58 -1.40
N ASP A 276 -4.10 -2.16 -0.95
CA ASP A 276 -3.71 -2.28 0.46
C ASP A 276 -4.58 -1.39 1.35
N PHE A 277 -4.86 -0.16 0.92
CA PHE A 277 -5.79 0.72 1.62
C PHE A 277 -7.20 0.12 1.68
N LEU A 278 -7.76 -0.31 0.55
CA LEU A 278 -9.08 -0.92 0.50
C LEU A 278 -9.19 -2.17 1.38
N ARG A 279 -8.16 -3.01 1.41
CA ARG A 279 -8.12 -4.19 2.29
C ARG A 279 -8.12 -3.81 3.76
N LYS A 280 -7.40 -2.76 4.15
CA LYS A 280 -7.44 -2.23 5.52
C LYS A 280 -8.87 -1.81 5.89
N GLN A 281 -9.56 -1.11 5.00
CA GLN A 281 -10.91 -0.63 5.20
C GLN A 281 -11.97 -1.74 5.29
N MET A 282 -11.74 -2.88 4.61
CA MET A 282 -12.69 -4.00 4.57
C MET A 282 -12.66 -4.90 5.80
N ARG A 283 -11.83 -4.60 6.78
CA ARG A 283 -11.76 -5.45 7.98
C ARG A 283 -13.01 -5.31 8.83
N PRO A 284 -13.67 -6.43 9.16
CA PRO A 284 -14.86 -6.39 10.00
C PRO A 284 -14.53 -5.83 11.40
N LYS A 285 -15.43 -5.02 11.97
CA LYS A 285 -15.42 -4.69 13.42
C LYS A 285 -15.33 -5.97 14.28
N GLN A 286 -15.89 -7.09 13.82
CA GLN A 286 -15.74 -8.42 14.38
C GLN A 286 -14.29 -8.91 14.38
N MET A 287 -13.46 -8.53 13.38
CA MET A 287 -12.05 -8.85 13.38
C MET A 287 -11.32 -8.11 14.51
N GLN A 288 -11.62 -6.83 14.76
CA GLN A 288 -11.03 -6.09 15.90
C GLN A 288 -11.44 -6.73 17.24
N ALA A 289 -12.69 -7.17 17.40
CA ALA A 289 -13.14 -7.92 18.59
C ALA A 289 -12.50 -9.31 18.69
N TYR A 290 -12.36 -10.01 17.56
CA TYR A 290 -11.65 -11.29 17.46
C TYR A 290 -10.14 -11.11 17.77
N LEU A 291 -9.52 -10.02 17.32
CA LEU A 291 -8.14 -9.64 17.61
C LEU A 291 -7.93 -9.39 19.12
N ALA A 292 -8.89 -8.75 19.77
CA ALA A 292 -8.86 -8.50 21.21
C ALA A 292 -9.07 -9.79 22.06
N SER A 293 -9.81 -10.78 21.54
CA SER A 293 -10.15 -12.00 22.26
C SER A 293 -9.09 -13.12 22.16
N ARG A 294 -8.19 -13.12 21.15
CA ARG A 294 -7.14 -14.12 20.97
C ARG A 294 -5.77 -13.66 21.44
N ARG A 295 -5.66 -13.27 22.69
CA ARG A 295 -4.41 -12.75 23.27
C ARG A 295 -3.40 -13.81 23.74
N SER A 296 -3.64 -15.10 23.61
CA SER A 296 -2.68 -16.15 23.96
C SER A 296 -2.82 -17.38 23.06
N ASP A 297 -1.71 -17.84 22.49
CA ASP A 297 -1.58 -19.16 21.89
C ASP A 297 -0.86 -20.07 22.89
N PRO A 298 -1.55 -21.06 23.48
CA PRO A 298 -0.95 -21.92 24.50
C PRO A 298 0.12 -22.87 23.98
N SER A 299 0.30 -23.00 22.65
CA SER A 299 1.28 -23.91 22.03
C SER A 299 2.64 -23.26 21.75
N ALA A 300 2.76 -21.93 21.88
CA ALA A 300 3.99 -21.20 21.56
C ALA A 300 4.85 -20.95 22.81
N HIS A 301 6.16 -21.03 22.66
CA HIS A 301 7.10 -20.66 23.72
C HIS A 301 7.05 -19.16 24.00
N THR A 302 6.75 -18.78 25.25
CA THR A 302 6.51 -17.39 25.66
C THR A 302 7.48 -16.96 26.75
N LEU A 303 8.19 -15.85 26.49
CA LEU A 303 9.05 -15.17 27.46
C LEU A 303 8.36 -13.91 27.97
N LYS A 304 8.33 -13.73 29.30
CA LYS A 304 7.73 -12.55 29.95
C LYS A 304 8.80 -11.62 30.49
N PRO A 305 8.54 -10.32 30.51
CA PRO A 305 9.49 -9.35 31.04
C PRO A 305 9.65 -9.48 32.57
N ASP A 306 10.87 -9.28 33.08
CA ASP A 306 11.09 -8.95 34.46
C ASP A 306 10.60 -7.51 34.71
N ALA A 307 9.59 -7.37 35.56
CA ALA A 307 8.95 -6.07 35.83
C ALA A 307 9.91 -5.01 36.40
N GLY A 308 10.91 -5.44 37.18
CA GLY A 308 11.92 -4.55 37.76
C GLY A 308 12.91 -4.04 36.73
N LYS A 309 13.32 -4.89 35.79
CA LYS A 309 14.19 -4.51 34.68
C LYS A 309 13.45 -3.64 33.67
N ALA A 310 12.21 -4.01 33.32
CA ALA A 310 11.37 -3.24 32.39
C ALA A 310 11.18 -1.79 32.85
N LYS A 311 10.85 -1.55 34.11
CA LYS A 311 10.69 -0.20 34.68
C LYS A 311 11.95 0.67 34.59
N ARG A 312 13.13 0.07 34.59
CA ARG A 312 14.42 0.77 34.52
C ARG A 312 15.03 0.79 33.12
N SER A 313 14.30 0.31 32.14
CA SER A 313 14.77 0.22 30.76
C SER A 313 14.94 1.61 30.14
N PRO A 314 16.02 1.84 29.36
CA PRO A 314 16.17 3.04 28.57
C PRO A 314 15.10 3.15 27.46
N TYR A 315 14.37 2.07 27.17
CA TYR A 315 13.32 2.03 26.14
C TYR A 315 11.90 2.14 26.70
N ALA A 316 11.72 2.46 28.00
CA ALA A 316 10.40 2.58 28.65
C ALA A 316 9.52 3.68 28.05
N GLY A 317 9.67 4.29 27.06
CA GLY A 317 8.82 5.24 26.33
C GLY A 317 8.85 5.00 24.81
N SER A 318 9.47 3.90 24.39
CA SER A 318 9.60 3.59 22.97
C SER A 318 8.29 3.08 22.38
N LYS A 319 8.17 3.17 21.06
CA LYS A 319 6.99 2.77 20.28
C LYS A 319 6.48 1.37 20.60
N ASN A 320 7.40 0.42 20.84
CA ASN A 320 7.06 -0.98 21.07
C ASN A 320 7.13 -1.42 22.54
N TYR A 321 7.26 -0.48 23.46
CA TYR A 321 7.26 -0.79 24.90
C TYR A 321 5.88 -1.32 25.35
N GLY A 322 5.90 -2.42 26.10
CA GLY A 322 4.68 -3.06 26.64
C GLY A 322 3.85 -3.85 25.63
N LYS A 323 4.32 -3.98 24.39
CA LYS A 323 3.63 -4.70 23.33
C LYS A 323 3.90 -6.21 23.35
N ARG A 324 3.10 -6.96 22.59
CA ARG A 324 3.32 -8.40 22.37
C ARG A 324 4.05 -8.62 21.05
N ILE A 325 5.14 -9.38 21.10
CA ILE A 325 6.03 -9.63 19.97
C ILE A 325 5.96 -11.10 19.58
N ALA A 326 5.65 -11.41 18.32
CA ALA A 326 5.78 -12.76 17.77
C ALA A 326 7.05 -12.88 16.93
N VAL A 327 7.79 -13.98 17.11
CA VAL A 327 9.05 -14.26 16.41
C VAL A 327 8.89 -15.50 15.54
N PHE A 328 9.20 -15.38 14.26
CA PHE A 328 9.20 -16.46 13.27
C PHE A 328 10.61 -16.70 12.75
N GLY A 329 11.00 -17.93 12.55
CA GLY A 329 12.33 -18.22 12.01
C GLY A 329 12.73 -19.69 12.03
N GLY A 330 14.00 -19.94 11.74
CA GLY A 330 14.64 -21.24 11.78
C GLY A 330 15.32 -21.53 13.13
N SER A 331 16.30 -22.46 13.13
CA SER A 331 17.02 -22.88 14.34
C SER A 331 17.65 -21.72 15.12
N LEU A 332 18.15 -20.69 14.44
CA LEU A 332 18.77 -19.53 15.09
C LEU A 332 17.79 -18.71 15.95
N SER A 333 16.48 -18.83 15.71
CA SER A 333 15.45 -18.15 16.51
C SER A 333 14.82 -19.02 17.61
N VAL A 334 15.07 -20.33 17.62
CA VAL A 334 14.42 -21.28 18.55
C VAL A 334 15.39 -22.08 19.41
N ASN A 335 16.67 -22.12 19.09
CA ASN A 335 17.65 -22.78 19.96
C ASN A 335 17.56 -22.16 21.37
N PRO A 336 17.71 -22.99 22.43
CA PRO A 336 17.61 -22.49 23.81
C PRO A 336 18.51 -21.31 24.11
N GLU A 337 19.68 -21.23 23.48
CA GLU A 337 20.62 -20.12 23.64
C GLU A 337 20.05 -18.81 23.10
N SER A 338 19.15 -18.85 22.09
CA SER A 338 18.50 -17.68 21.53
C SER A 338 17.56 -16.97 22.52
N ASP A 339 17.11 -17.69 23.55
CA ASP A 339 16.27 -17.11 24.60
C ASP A 339 17.00 -16.05 25.40
N VAL A 340 18.34 -16.06 25.44
CA VAL A 340 19.14 -15.01 26.06
C VAL A 340 18.89 -13.65 25.41
N ALA A 341 18.85 -13.58 24.07
CA ALA A 341 18.54 -12.35 23.34
C ALA A 341 17.08 -11.97 23.48
N LYS A 342 16.16 -12.94 23.32
CA LYS A 342 14.71 -12.69 23.40
C LYS A 342 14.26 -12.30 24.81
N GLN A 343 14.86 -12.87 25.87
CA GLN A 343 14.60 -12.42 27.23
C GLN A 343 15.10 -10.98 27.45
N LEU A 344 16.22 -10.61 26.84
CA LEU A 344 16.69 -9.23 26.86
C LEU A 344 15.71 -8.28 26.20
N TRP A 345 15.09 -8.69 25.05
CA TRP A 345 14.04 -7.88 24.43
C TRP A 345 12.83 -7.75 25.35
N ALA A 346 12.38 -8.88 25.95
CA ALA A 346 11.28 -8.85 26.90
C ALA A 346 11.55 -7.88 28.05
N ASP A 347 12.73 -7.98 28.68
CA ASP A 347 13.11 -7.15 29.82
C ASP A 347 13.26 -5.66 29.43
N GLN A 348 13.86 -5.36 28.27
CA GLN A 348 14.13 -3.99 27.86
C GLN A 348 12.90 -3.30 27.23
N LEU A 349 12.04 -4.04 26.54
CA LEU A 349 10.84 -3.48 25.93
C LEU A 349 9.60 -3.64 26.81
N GLY A 350 9.74 -4.27 28.01
CA GLY A 350 8.57 -4.59 28.82
C GLY A 350 7.54 -5.47 28.08
N ALA A 351 8.00 -6.23 27.09
CA ALA A 351 7.19 -6.91 26.11
C ALA A 351 7.05 -8.41 26.40
N GLU A 352 5.92 -9.00 26.03
CA GLU A 352 5.77 -10.45 25.95
C GLU A 352 6.30 -10.94 24.60
N VAL A 353 7.29 -11.86 24.59
CA VAL A 353 7.91 -12.38 23.37
C VAL A 353 7.49 -13.84 23.16
N VAL A 354 6.81 -14.11 22.05
CA VAL A 354 6.26 -15.42 21.69
C VAL A 354 6.99 -15.96 20.47
N THR A 355 7.56 -17.16 20.56
CA THR A 355 8.36 -17.75 19.49
C THR A 355 7.61 -18.86 18.77
N TYR A 356 7.43 -18.75 17.47
CA TYR A 356 6.83 -19.72 16.55
C TYR A 356 7.87 -20.48 15.72
N GLY A 357 9.13 -20.11 15.80
CA GLY A 357 10.19 -20.67 14.97
C GLY A 357 10.30 -22.19 15.07
N VAL A 358 10.81 -22.82 14.02
CA VAL A 358 11.06 -24.28 13.95
C VAL A 358 12.45 -24.53 13.36
N GLY A 359 13.23 -25.40 13.99
CA GLY A 359 14.55 -25.78 13.48
C GLY A 359 14.48 -26.29 12.03
N GLY A 360 15.42 -25.85 11.19
CA GLY A 360 15.44 -26.20 9.76
C GLY A 360 14.50 -25.40 8.86
N ALA A 361 13.67 -24.49 9.41
CA ALA A 361 12.74 -23.70 8.61
C ALA A 361 13.43 -22.64 7.75
N GLY A 362 12.95 -22.50 6.52
CA GLY A 362 13.22 -21.42 5.58
C GLY A 362 11.90 -20.76 5.13
N PHE A 363 11.97 -19.83 4.19
CA PHE A 363 10.79 -19.16 3.65
C PHE A 363 10.05 -19.98 2.60
N SER A 364 10.73 -20.84 1.83
CA SER A 364 10.11 -21.61 0.75
C SER A 364 9.06 -22.62 1.27
N ILE A 365 7.95 -22.76 0.51
CA ILE A 365 6.76 -23.51 0.92
C ILE A 365 6.98 -25.03 1.00
N ASP A 366 7.87 -25.58 0.21
CA ASP A 366 8.11 -27.03 0.12
C ASP A 366 8.99 -27.57 1.25
N GLN A 367 9.45 -26.72 2.15
CA GLN A 367 10.01 -27.15 3.42
C GLN A 367 8.90 -27.46 4.42
N GLY A 368 8.93 -28.65 5.01
CA GLY A 368 7.86 -29.13 5.90
C GLY A 368 7.50 -28.21 7.07
N TYR A 369 8.38 -27.26 7.42
CA TYR A 369 8.28 -26.36 8.57
C TYR A 369 8.52 -24.89 8.19
N SER A 370 8.18 -24.49 6.97
CA SER A 370 8.46 -23.13 6.47
C SER A 370 7.92 -22.02 7.36
N LEU A 371 8.52 -20.82 7.28
CA LEU A 371 8.01 -19.64 7.97
C LEU A 371 6.58 -19.30 7.53
N GLN A 372 6.18 -19.66 6.31
CA GLN A 372 4.81 -19.51 5.84
C GLN A 372 3.81 -20.25 6.73
N LYS A 373 4.11 -21.52 7.10
CA LYS A 373 3.26 -22.30 8.03
C LYS A 373 3.24 -21.69 9.43
N GLN A 374 4.37 -21.21 9.92
CA GLN A 374 4.45 -20.54 11.23
C GLN A 374 3.53 -19.31 11.24
N VAL A 375 3.62 -18.49 10.22
CA VAL A 375 2.78 -17.29 10.07
C VAL A 375 1.29 -17.66 9.95
N ASP A 376 0.94 -18.70 9.21
CA ASP A 376 -0.47 -19.12 9.06
C ASP A 376 -1.08 -19.56 10.38
N THR A 377 -0.34 -20.26 11.21
CA THR A 377 -0.80 -20.80 12.52
C THR A 377 -0.76 -19.77 13.64
N ALA A 378 0.06 -18.72 13.50
CA ALA A 378 0.25 -17.72 14.55
C ALA A 378 -1.04 -16.95 14.85
N GLY A 379 -1.18 -16.57 16.12
CA GLY A 379 -2.16 -15.60 16.58
C GLY A 379 -1.85 -14.18 16.09
N ILE A 380 -2.49 -13.20 16.72
CA ILE A 380 -2.36 -11.80 16.37
C ILE A 380 -1.57 -11.06 17.45
N TYR A 381 -0.60 -10.29 17.00
CA TYR A 381 0.36 -9.56 17.82
C TYR A 381 0.49 -8.12 17.37
N ASP A 382 1.04 -7.29 18.25
CA ASP A 382 1.31 -5.87 17.95
C ASP A 382 2.58 -5.71 17.09
N VAL A 383 3.53 -6.65 17.30
CA VAL A 383 4.84 -6.65 16.63
C VAL A 383 5.14 -8.06 16.10
N TYR A 384 5.59 -8.13 14.87
CA TYR A 384 6.07 -9.35 14.24
C TYR A 384 7.54 -9.23 13.87
N VAL A 385 8.33 -10.24 14.20
CA VAL A 385 9.74 -10.36 13.82
C VAL A 385 9.91 -11.54 12.88
N LEU A 386 10.25 -11.27 11.63
CA LEU A 386 10.69 -12.28 10.66
C LEU A 386 12.22 -12.40 10.77
N TRP A 387 12.70 -13.49 11.38
CA TRP A 387 14.13 -13.75 11.55
C TRP A 387 14.59 -14.75 10.50
N ALA A 388 15.21 -14.26 9.44
CA ALA A 388 15.66 -15.09 8.34
C ALA A 388 16.73 -16.10 8.77
N SER A 389 16.65 -17.28 8.19
CA SER A 389 17.58 -18.38 8.41
C SER A 389 18.51 -18.59 7.20
N THR A 390 19.49 -19.46 7.34
CA THR A 390 20.38 -19.89 6.26
C THR A 390 19.75 -20.98 5.39
N ASN A 391 18.60 -21.53 5.81
CA ASN A 391 18.08 -22.82 5.29
C ASN A 391 17.67 -22.76 3.81
N ASP A 392 17.15 -21.64 3.31
CA ASP A 392 16.82 -21.53 1.89
C ASP A 392 18.08 -21.64 1.03
N PHE A 393 19.19 -20.99 1.44
CA PHE A 393 20.47 -21.07 0.75
C PHE A 393 21.11 -22.46 0.86
N THR A 394 21.22 -23.00 2.07
CA THR A 394 21.91 -24.29 2.33
C THR A 394 21.18 -25.47 1.71
N ASN A 395 19.86 -25.40 1.57
CA ASN A 395 19.04 -26.41 0.90
C ASN A 395 18.87 -26.15 -0.60
N ASN A 396 19.64 -25.21 -1.18
CA ASN A 396 19.61 -24.89 -2.62
C ASN A 396 18.22 -24.49 -3.14
N ARG A 397 17.40 -23.82 -2.32
CA ARG A 397 16.10 -23.33 -2.74
C ARG A 397 16.28 -22.13 -3.67
N PRO A 398 15.40 -21.93 -4.65
CA PRO A 398 15.49 -20.75 -5.49
C PRO A 398 15.43 -19.47 -4.66
N CYS A 399 16.34 -18.51 -4.90
CA CYS A 399 16.31 -17.21 -4.27
C CYS A 399 15.03 -16.46 -4.67
N GLY A 400 14.69 -16.50 -5.94
CA GLY A 400 13.62 -15.73 -6.53
C GLY A 400 13.97 -14.27 -6.72
N GLU A 401 13.00 -13.51 -7.17
CA GLU A 401 13.07 -12.06 -7.34
C GLU A 401 12.16 -11.38 -6.30
N TRP A 402 12.49 -10.15 -5.91
CA TRP A 402 11.70 -9.40 -4.92
C TRP A 402 10.23 -9.18 -5.34
N THR A 403 9.92 -9.31 -6.63
CA THR A 403 8.56 -9.25 -7.18
C THR A 403 7.77 -10.54 -7.04
N ASP A 404 8.41 -11.66 -6.70
CA ASP A 404 7.74 -12.96 -6.57
C ASP A 404 6.65 -12.91 -5.49
N TYR A 405 5.47 -13.42 -5.82
CA TYR A 405 4.30 -13.42 -4.95
C TYR A 405 3.90 -12.02 -4.43
N THR A 406 3.97 -11.03 -5.30
CA THR A 406 3.48 -9.68 -5.06
C THR A 406 2.29 -9.36 -5.98
N VAL A 407 1.74 -8.16 -5.86
CA VAL A 407 0.72 -7.69 -6.83
C VAL A 407 1.26 -7.62 -8.26
N LEU A 408 2.59 -7.49 -8.41
CA LEU A 408 3.24 -7.34 -9.72
C LEU A 408 3.19 -8.62 -10.57
N ASP A 409 3.14 -9.78 -9.92
CA ASP A 409 2.96 -11.08 -10.59
C ASP A 409 1.55 -11.68 -10.36
N GLY A 410 0.62 -10.89 -9.83
CA GLY A 410 -0.73 -11.33 -9.52
C GLY A 410 -0.81 -12.33 -8.36
N TYR A 411 0.18 -12.33 -7.47
CA TYR A 411 0.31 -13.29 -6.37
C TYR A 411 0.40 -14.74 -6.87
N ASP A 412 1.28 -14.97 -7.84
CA ASP A 412 1.51 -16.29 -8.43
C ASP A 412 1.92 -17.32 -7.35
N GLU A 413 1.01 -18.25 -7.07
CA GLU A 413 1.21 -19.30 -6.03
C GLU A 413 2.45 -20.16 -6.30
N SER A 414 2.86 -20.35 -7.56
CA SER A 414 4.05 -21.11 -7.91
C SER A 414 5.34 -20.45 -7.42
N LYS A 415 5.32 -19.14 -7.23
CA LYS A 415 6.46 -18.34 -6.76
C LYS A 415 6.70 -18.44 -5.25
N ARG A 416 5.75 -18.94 -4.49
CA ARG A 416 5.91 -19.17 -3.04
C ARG A 416 7.02 -20.17 -2.70
N ASN A 417 7.50 -20.94 -3.68
CA ASN A 417 8.61 -21.87 -3.52
C ASN A 417 9.99 -21.20 -3.55
N THR A 418 10.07 -19.91 -3.83
CA THR A 418 11.29 -19.13 -3.75
C THR A 418 11.44 -18.48 -2.37
N GLN A 419 12.68 -18.08 -1.97
CA GLN A 419 12.87 -17.32 -0.74
C GLN A 419 12.06 -16.01 -0.78
N CYS A 420 12.18 -15.25 -1.87
CA CYS A 420 11.50 -13.97 -2.02
C CYS A 420 9.98 -14.12 -1.97
N GLY A 421 9.41 -15.06 -2.73
CA GLY A 421 7.97 -15.32 -2.71
C GLY A 421 7.47 -15.75 -1.33
N GLY A 422 8.26 -16.54 -0.61
CA GLY A 422 7.96 -16.92 0.77
C GLY A 422 8.01 -15.73 1.74
N ILE A 423 8.96 -14.82 1.60
CA ILE A 423 9.03 -13.57 2.39
C ILE A 423 7.79 -12.71 2.12
N ASN A 424 7.48 -12.48 0.86
CA ASN A 424 6.34 -11.66 0.45
C ASN A 424 5.01 -12.26 0.92
N TYR A 425 4.87 -13.60 0.86
CA TYR A 425 3.73 -14.29 1.45
C TYR A 425 3.62 -14.04 2.95
N CYS A 426 4.71 -14.19 3.70
CA CYS A 426 4.71 -14.00 5.15
C CYS A 426 4.32 -12.55 5.52
N ILE A 427 4.92 -11.56 4.88
CA ILE A 427 4.62 -10.14 5.12
C ILE A 427 3.14 -9.87 4.84
N ARG A 428 2.64 -10.30 3.68
CA ARG A 428 1.23 -10.13 3.31
C ARG A 428 0.31 -10.77 4.35
N ARG A 429 0.56 -12.05 4.73
CA ARG A 429 -0.28 -12.75 5.71
C ARG A 429 -0.30 -12.09 7.08
N LEU A 430 0.83 -11.57 7.53
CA LEU A 430 0.91 -10.84 8.81
C LEU A 430 0.11 -9.54 8.75
N LEU A 431 0.23 -8.79 7.67
CA LEU A 431 -0.55 -7.57 7.43
C LEU A 431 -2.05 -7.86 7.26
N GLU A 432 -2.43 -8.99 6.66
CA GLU A 432 -3.83 -9.44 6.61
C GLU A 432 -4.37 -9.76 8.01
N LYS A 433 -3.53 -10.30 8.92
CA LYS A 433 -3.94 -10.60 10.30
C LYS A 433 -4.05 -9.35 11.16
N ASN A 434 -3.07 -8.48 11.09
CA ASN A 434 -3.06 -7.20 11.79
C ASN A 434 -2.29 -6.14 11.00
N PRO A 435 -2.98 -5.24 10.29
CA PRO A 435 -2.35 -4.20 9.49
C PRO A 435 -1.68 -3.10 10.28
N GLU A 436 -2.09 -2.92 11.52
CA GLU A 436 -1.48 -1.94 12.43
C GLU A 436 -0.26 -2.51 13.14
N ALA A 437 0.07 -3.78 12.90
CA ALA A 437 1.25 -4.39 13.49
C ALA A 437 2.52 -3.82 12.87
N GLU A 438 3.50 -3.62 13.73
CA GLU A 438 4.86 -3.35 13.27
C GLU A 438 5.50 -4.67 12.82
N ILE A 439 6.03 -4.70 11.61
CA ILE A 439 6.83 -5.82 11.12
C ILE A 439 8.30 -5.40 11.10
N TYR A 440 9.15 -6.23 11.68
CA TYR A 440 10.60 -6.08 11.66
C TYR A 440 11.23 -7.29 11.00
N PHE A 441 12.21 -7.07 10.17
CA PHE A 441 12.93 -8.14 9.51
C PHE A 441 14.39 -8.17 9.98
N PHE A 442 14.85 -9.35 10.42
CA PHE A 442 16.25 -9.61 10.71
C PHE A 442 16.83 -10.46 9.58
N THR A 443 17.83 -9.95 8.88
CA THR A 443 18.51 -10.74 7.84
C THR A 443 19.14 -12.01 8.42
N SER A 444 19.43 -12.95 7.56
CA SER A 444 20.20 -14.14 7.96
C SER A 444 21.51 -13.73 8.62
N LEU A 445 21.88 -14.43 9.69
CA LEU A 445 23.21 -14.30 10.29
C LEU A 445 24.26 -14.93 9.39
N ARG A 446 25.48 -14.41 9.41
CA ARG A 446 26.62 -15.11 8.81
C ARG A 446 26.83 -16.45 9.50
N PHE A 447 27.15 -17.48 8.74
CA PHE A 447 27.66 -18.73 9.26
C PHE A 447 29.07 -18.98 8.68
N PHE A 448 29.83 -19.82 9.34
CA PHE A 448 31.25 -19.97 9.05
C PHE A 448 31.64 -21.45 8.88
N GLY A 449 30.67 -22.35 9.02
CA GLY A 449 30.86 -23.79 8.96
C GLY A 449 30.71 -24.39 7.58
N SER A 450 31.28 -25.58 7.41
CA SER A 450 31.42 -26.26 6.12
C SER A 450 30.49 -27.46 5.94
N ASP A 451 29.59 -27.78 6.89
CA ASP A 451 28.76 -28.99 6.83
C ASP A 451 27.86 -29.05 5.59
N SER A 452 27.59 -27.89 4.99
CA SER A 452 26.88 -27.78 3.71
C SER A 452 27.80 -27.66 2.51
N GLY A 453 29.13 -27.66 2.70
CA GLY A 453 30.11 -27.44 1.65
C GLY A 453 30.18 -26.00 1.13
N HIS A 454 29.48 -25.05 1.76
CA HIS A 454 29.41 -23.66 1.30
C HIS A 454 30.03 -22.72 2.35
N ASN A 455 31.09 -22.03 1.98
CA ASN A 455 31.69 -20.97 2.79
C ASN A 455 30.93 -19.65 2.55
N PRO A 456 30.30 -19.02 3.58
CA PRO A 456 29.54 -17.77 3.41
C PRO A 456 30.41 -16.56 3.05
N PHE A 457 31.73 -16.68 3.18
CA PHE A 457 32.68 -15.67 2.69
C PHE A 457 33.16 -15.96 1.27
N SER A 458 32.82 -17.14 0.70
CA SER A 458 33.18 -17.43 -0.67
C SER A 458 32.17 -16.78 -1.63
N THR A 459 32.67 -16.46 -2.81
CA THR A 459 31.85 -16.04 -3.94
C THR A 459 31.15 -17.23 -4.61
N GLU A 460 31.19 -18.41 -3.96
CA GLU A 460 30.61 -19.63 -4.52
C GLU A 460 29.08 -19.58 -4.42
N ALA A 461 28.47 -19.84 -5.57
CA ALA A 461 27.03 -19.96 -5.68
C ALA A 461 26.60 -21.37 -5.24
N ASN A 462 25.43 -21.47 -4.62
CA ASN A 462 24.79 -22.76 -4.39
C ASN A 462 24.26 -23.36 -5.72
N ARG A 463 23.62 -24.53 -5.67
CA ARG A 463 23.07 -25.18 -6.89
C ARG A 463 21.96 -24.39 -7.56
N ALA A 464 21.35 -23.41 -6.87
CA ALA A 464 20.41 -22.46 -7.47
C ALA A 464 21.11 -21.28 -8.18
N GLY A 465 22.45 -21.26 -8.22
CA GLY A 465 23.24 -20.29 -8.96
C GLY A 465 23.42 -18.92 -8.29
N LYS A 466 23.16 -18.82 -6.98
CA LYS A 466 23.25 -17.59 -6.18
C LYS A 466 24.19 -17.76 -5.00
N THR A 467 24.91 -16.71 -4.62
CA THR A 467 25.71 -16.66 -3.39
C THR A 467 24.82 -16.41 -2.17
N PHE A 468 25.34 -16.64 -0.97
CA PHE A 468 24.58 -16.35 0.24
C PHE A 468 24.33 -14.84 0.40
N ALA A 469 25.25 -13.99 -0.03
CA ALA A 469 25.07 -12.55 -0.07
C ALA A 469 23.91 -12.15 -0.99
N ASP A 470 23.71 -12.82 -2.14
CA ASP A 470 22.58 -12.56 -3.04
C ASP A 470 21.24 -12.84 -2.35
N TYR A 471 21.17 -13.91 -1.53
CA TYR A 471 19.97 -14.22 -0.74
C TYR A 471 19.68 -13.12 0.29
N VAL A 472 20.71 -12.57 0.94
CA VAL A 472 20.55 -11.50 1.93
C VAL A 472 20.11 -10.18 1.25
N GLU A 473 20.70 -9.83 0.11
CA GLU A 473 20.28 -8.64 -0.63
C GLU A 473 18.82 -8.78 -1.14
N ALA A 474 18.42 -9.98 -1.57
CA ALA A 474 17.04 -10.25 -1.94
C ALA A 474 16.07 -10.11 -0.74
N GLN A 475 16.46 -10.55 0.47
CA GLN A 475 15.69 -10.32 1.70
C GLN A 475 15.43 -8.82 1.91
N LYS A 476 16.48 -8.00 1.78
CA LYS A 476 16.37 -6.54 1.94
C LYS A 476 15.50 -5.91 0.86
N ALA A 477 15.60 -6.38 -0.39
CA ALA A 477 14.79 -5.88 -1.49
C ALA A 477 13.29 -6.19 -1.30
N CYS A 478 12.92 -7.40 -0.83
CA CYS A 478 11.54 -7.71 -0.47
C CYS A 478 11.00 -6.76 0.62
N CYS A 479 11.78 -6.53 1.66
CA CYS A 479 11.39 -5.65 2.76
C CYS A 479 11.26 -4.19 2.30
N ALA A 480 12.16 -3.71 1.45
CA ALA A 480 12.13 -2.37 0.90
C ALA A 480 10.85 -2.10 0.11
N TYR A 481 10.35 -3.09 -0.62
CA TYR A 481 9.08 -3.01 -1.35
C TYR A 481 7.88 -2.70 -0.42
N TYR A 482 7.88 -3.24 0.80
CA TYR A 482 6.81 -2.99 1.79
C TYR A 482 7.14 -1.87 2.79
N GLY A 483 8.30 -1.21 2.68
CA GLY A 483 8.74 -0.22 3.66
C GLY A 483 9.04 -0.80 5.05
N ILE A 484 9.36 -2.09 5.15
CA ILE A 484 9.62 -2.78 6.41
C ILE A 484 11.06 -2.52 6.88
N PRO A 485 11.26 -2.10 8.14
CA PRO A 485 12.58 -1.94 8.73
C PRO A 485 13.37 -3.24 8.74
N VAL A 486 14.65 -3.18 8.33
CA VAL A 486 15.54 -4.34 8.27
C VAL A 486 16.74 -4.14 9.18
N LEU A 487 16.97 -5.10 10.09
CA LEU A 487 18.24 -5.23 10.80
C LEU A 487 19.18 -6.11 9.97
N ASP A 488 20.17 -5.51 9.36
CA ASP A 488 21.20 -6.22 8.58
C ASP A 488 22.19 -6.93 9.51
N GLN A 489 21.79 -8.07 10.05
CA GLN A 489 22.63 -8.89 10.92
C GLN A 489 23.78 -9.56 10.16
N PHE A 490 23.65 -9.74 8.86
CA PHE A 490 24.70 -10.33 8.04
C PHE A 490 25.94 -9.45 8.01
N ASN A 491 25.77 -8.13 7.95
CA ASN A 491 26.88 -7.18 7.86
C ASN A 491 27.24 -6.51 9.20
N LEU A 492 26.30 -6.41 10.14
CA LEU A 492 26.44 -5.53 11.32
C LEU A 492 26.60 -6.26 12.65
N GLN A 493 26.68 -7.59 12.69
CA GLN A 493 26.84 -8.33 13.95
C GLN A 493 28.22 -8.18 14.63
N GLY A 494 29.22 -7.70 13.88
CA GLY A 494 30.59 -7.56 14.39
C GLY A 494 31.30 -8.88 14.71
N ILE A 495 30.81 -9.98 14.16
CA ILE A 495 31.43 -11.32 14.23
C ILE A 495 32.08 -11.61 12.88
N ASN A 496 33.32 -12.09 12.90
CA ASN A 496 34.13 -12.34 11.73
C ASN A 496 35.06 -13.54 11.97
N ALA A 497 35.85 -13.90 10.97
CA ALA A 497 36.74 -15.08 11.03
C ALA A 497 37.76 -15.05 12.20
N PHE A 498 38.07 -13.90 12.79
CA PHE A 498 39.01 -13.79 13.89
C PHE A 498 38.39 -14.01 15.27
N ASN A 499 37.08 -13.85 15.41
CA ASN A 499 36.39 -13.92 16.69
C ASN A 499 35.20 -14.89 16.71
N VAL A 500 34.93 -15.59 15.61
CA VAL A 500 33.78 -16.48 15.45
C VAL A 500 33.72 -17.57 16.52
N THR A 501 34.84 -18.16 16.90
CA THR A 501 34.93 -19.24 17.90
C THR A 501 34.48 -18.80 19.30
N ASN A 502 34.39 -17.49 19.58
CA ASN A 502 33.88 -16.97 20.83
C ASN A 502 32.35 -16.91 20.87
N TYR A 503 31.72 -16.91 19.70
CA TYR A 503 30.28 -16.60 19.55
C TYR A 503 29.48 -17.69 18.87
N TYR A 504 30.13 -18.63 18.18
CA TYR A 504 29.50 -19.76 17.50
C TYR A 504 29.93 -21.09 18.14
N LYS A 505 29.06 -22.07 18.02
CA LYS A 505 29.36 -23.47 18.38
C LYS A 505 30.36 -24.07 17.39
N ASP A 506 30.82 -25.29 17.66
CA ASP A 506 31.80 -26.00 16.81
C ASP A 506 31.32 -26.22 15.37
N ASP A 507 30.01 -26.23 15.14
CA ASP A 507 29.41 -26.27 13.79
C ASP A 507 29.54 -24.97 13.00
N LEU A 508 30.01 -23.88 13.63
CA LEU A 508 30.18 -22.55 13.06
C LEU A 508 28.93 -21.99 12.37
N LEU A 509 27.77 -22.55 12.70
CA LEU A 509 26.45 -22.15 12.20
C LEU A 509 25.57 -21.64 13.35
N HIS A 510 25.50 -22.37 14.46
CA HIS A 510 24.68 -22.02 15.59
C HIS A 510 25.46 -21.19 16.61
N MET A 511 24.83 -20.16 17.13
CA MET A 511 25.46 -19.27 18.11
C MET A 511 25.44 -19.90 19.51
N THR A 512 26.46 -19.54 20.29
CA THR A 512 26.50 -19.77 21.74
C THR A 512 25.63 -18.72 22.45
N GLU A 513 25.39 -18.90 23.77
CA GLU A 513 24.76 -17.86 24.60
C GLU A 513 25.50 -16.53 24.49
N GLU A 514 26.83 -16.55 24.46
CA GLU A 514 27.65 -15.33 24.36
C GLU A 514 27.44 -14.62 23.01
N GLY A 515 27.23 -15.40 21.93
CA GLY A 515 26.82 -14.86 20.64
C GLY A 515 25.49 -14.11 20.74
N TYR A 516 24.49 -14.69 21.38
CA TYR A 516 23.21 -14.04 21.58
C TYR A 516 23.26 -12.87 22.56
N ARG A 517 24.13 -12.90 23.59
CA ARG A 517 24.40 -11.73 24.46
C ARG A 517 24.98 -10.57 23.68
N ARG A 518 25.77 -10.84 22.66
CA ARG A 518 26.37 -9.82 21.81
C ARG A 518 25.35 -9.14 20.89
N ILE A 519 24.49 -9.93 20.21
CA ILE A 519 23.54 -9.37 19.23
C ILE A 519 22.24 -8.88 19.88
N GLY A 520 21.83 -9.43 21.02
CA GLY A 520 20.57 -9.11 21.69
C GLY A 520 20.35 -7.63 21.98
N PRO A 521 21.33 -6.86 22.50
CA PRO A 521 21.18 -5.42 22.70
C PRO A 521 20.92 -4.63 21.44
N VAL A 522 21.57 -5.00 20.33
CA VAL A 522 21.36 -4.36 19.02
C VAL A 522 19.95 -4.65 18.49
N GLN A 523 19.50 -5.87 18.65
CA GLN A 523 18.14 -6.30 18.28
C GLN A 523 17.08 -5.57 19.12
N ALA A 524 17.29 -5.46 20.45
CA ALA A 524 16.38 -4.74 21.34
C ALA A 524 16.30 -3.24 21.00
N ALA A 525 17.44 -2.60 20.74
CA ALA A 525 17.51 -1.21 20.32
C ALA A 525 16.77 -0.99 19.00
N PHE A 526 16.97 -1.86 18.02
CA PHE A 526 16.28 -1.81 16.75
C PHE A 526 14.76 -2.02 16.89
N LEU A 527 14.33 -2.99 17.68
CA LEU A 527 12.91 -3.24 17.94
C LEU A 527 12.25 -2.09 18.73
N SER A 528 13.00 -1.30 19.48
CA SER A 528 12.45 -0.18 20.24
C SER A 528 11.89 0.93 19.35
N ASN A 529 12.54 1.24 18.23
CA ASN A 529 12.23 2.41 17.40
C ASN A 529 12.24 2.14 15.88
N GLY A 530 12.61 0.94 15.44
CA GLY A 530 12.66 0.60 14.02
C GLY A 530 13.82 1.23 13.23
N ARG A 531 14.92 1.63 13.94
CA ARG A 531 16.07 2.28 13.32
C ARG A 531 17.39 1.72 13.85
#